data_1649888a7b83fae642d5d80d08bba223
#
_entry.id   1649888a7b83fae642d5d80d08bba223
#
_cell.length_a   1.000
_cell.length_b   1.000
_cell.length_c   1.000
_cell.angle_alpha   90.00
_cell.angle_beta   90.00
_cell.angle_gamma   90.00
#
_symmetry.space_group_name_H-M   'P 1'
#
loop_
_entity.id
_entity.type
_entity.pdbx_description
1 polymer ?
#
loop_
_entity_poly.entity_id
_entity_poly.type
_entity_poly.pdbx_seq_one_letter_code
_entity_poly.pdbx_strand_id
1 'polypeptide(L)'
;DVYKRQTSDHLPPTAFVNFLQNHDQIGNRAFGDRLRSLSSARAFDCLQALLLLGPQIPLMFQGDEFGDCHSFCFFTDFDGELGAAVSRGRKAEFAKFSAFEDPHAQEVFPDPNAESTFLTSRLEWSLKERPVNRRRLQVTQELLAARRDHLFPLLADAPGGTGKALVDGRAMIVSWELAPGRFYHCFANLD
;
A
#
# COMPACT_ATOMS: atom_id res chain seq x y z
N ASP A 1 3.89 4.22 -28.47
CA ASP A 1 4.89 3.91 -27.45
C ASP A 1 5.06 2.39 -27.35
N VAL A 2 6.02 1.83 -28.10
CA VAL A 2 6.24 0.36 -28.26
C VAL A 2 6.59 -0.28 -26.92
N TYR A 3 7.28 0.44 -26.03
CA TYR A 3 7.70 -0.06 -24.71
C TYR A 3 6.55 -0.29 -23.71
N LYS A 4 5.43 0.39 -23.87
CA LYS A 4 4.25 0.23 -22.99
C LYS A 4 3.40 -1.01 -23.31
N ARG A 5 3.74 -1.78 -24.33
CA ARG A 5 2.98 -2.95 -24.81
C ARG A 5 3.71 -4.29 -24.67
N GLN A 6 4.88 -4.30 -24.06
CA GLN A 6 5.57 -5.56 -23.78
C GLN A 6 4.89 -6.25 -22.58
N THR A 7 4.53 -7.51 -22.76
CA THR A 7 4.02 -8.33 -21.68
C THR A 7 5.17 -8.76 -20.79
N SER A 8 4.97 -8.76 -19.47
CA SER A 8 5.92 -9.24 -18.47
C SER A 8 5.50 -10.58 -17.87
N ASP A 9 4.53 -11.25 -18.48
CA ASP A 9 3.96 -12.50 -18.02
C ASP A 9 4.97 -13.66 -17.96
N HIS A 10 6.02 -13.60 -18.80
CA HIS A 10 7.10 -14.57 -18.81
C HIS A 10 8.07 -14.45 -17.62
N LEU A 11 8.00 -13.36 -16.87
CA LEU A 11 8.89 -13.14 -15.73
C LEU A 11 8.41 -13.89 -14.48
N PRO A 12 9.34 -14.38 -13.64
CA PRO A 12 8.97 -15.04 -12.39
C PRO A 12 8.30 -14.04 -11.43
N PRO A 13 7.47 -14.51 -10.49
CA PRO A 13 6.79 -13.62 -9.56
C PRO A 13 7.76 -12.78 -8.72
N THR A 14 8.96 -13.27 -8.47
CA THR A 14 10.03 -12.55 -7.75
C THR A 14 10.63 -11.37 -8.53
N ALA A 15 10.29 -11.19 -9.81
CA ALA A 15 10.65 -10.00 -10.58
C ALA A 15 9.74 -8.79 -10.31
N PHE A 16 8.67 -8.97 -9.54
CA PHE A 16 7.67 -7.93 -9.27
C PHE A 16 7.67 -7.55 -7.80
N VAL A 17 7.54 -6.24 -7.55
CA VAL A 17 7.26 -5.69 -6.22
C VAL A 17 5.78 -5.36 -6.13
N ASN A 18 5.10 -5.95 -5.16
CA ASN A 18 3.70 -5.69 -4.88
C ASN A 18 3.56 -4.88 -3.58
N PHE A 19 2.58 -3.99 -3.55
CA PHE A 19 2.24 -3.21 -2.37
C PHE A 19 0.74 -2.90 -2.35
N LEU A 20 0.19 -2.65 -1.18
CA LEU A 20 -1.18 -2.18 -1.01
C LEU A 20 -1.26 -0.66 -1.15
N GLN A 21 -0.24 0.02 -0.70
CA GLN A 21 -0.08 1.47 -0.74
C GLN A 21 1.40 1.85 -0.64
N ASN A 22 1.72 3.03 -1.14
CA ASN A 22 3.01 3.66 -0.98
C ASN A 22 2.84 5.17 -0.74
N HIS A 23 3.93 5.91 -0.61
CA HIS A 23 3.92 7.36 -0.38
C HIS A 23 3.18 8.12 -1.48
N ASP A 24 3.29 7.71 -2.75
CA ASP A 24 2.60 8.37 -3.87
C ASP A 24 1.09 8.24 -3.74
N GLN A 25 0.60 7.02 -3.48
CA GLN A 25 -0.83 6.78 -3.41
C GLN A 25 -1.46 7.47 -2.20
N ILE A 26 -0.78 7.44 -1.04
CA ILE A 26 -1.27 8.06 0.18
C ILE A 26 -1.11 9.59 0.07
N GLY A 27 0.08 10.07 -0.27
CA GLY A 27 0.38 11.50 -0.38
C GLY A 27 -0.39 12.22 -1.49
N ASN A 28 -0.89 11.49 -2.50
CA ASN A 28 -1.76 12.06 -3.54
C ASN A 28 -3.23 12.14 -3.13
N ARG A 29 -3.63 11.64 -1.96
CA ARG A 29 -4.94 11.96 -1.37
C ARG A 29 -4.90 13.32 -0.70
N ALA A 30 -6.05 13.99 -0.67
CA ALA A 30 -6.17 15.35 -0.15
C ALA A 30 -5.67 15.51 1.29
N PHE A 31 -5.95 14.51 2.13
CA PHE A 31 -5.61 14.49 3.55
C PHE A 31 -4.64 13.37 3.94
N GLY A 32 -4.00 12.74 2.95
CA GLY A 32 -3.04 11.67 3.19
C GLY A 32 -3.62 10.44 3.88
N ASP A 33 -4.87 10.08 3.57
CA ASP A 33 -5.56 8.95 4.19
C ASP A 33 -4.91 7.63 3.80
N ARG A 34 -4.63 6.81 4.81
CA ARG A 34 -4.12 5.46 4.61
C ARG A 34 -5.23 4.49 4.23
N LEU A 35 -4.93 3.46 3.45
CA LEU A 35 -5.88 2.44 3.03
C LEU A 35 -6.63 1.81 4.22
N ARG A 36 -5.93 1.65 5.35
CA ARG A 36 -6.51 1.13 6.58
C ARG A 36 -7.65 2.00 7.13
N SER A 37 -7.56 3.32 6.98
CA SER A 37 -8.62 4.25 7.40
C SER A 37 -9.82 4.22 6.47
N LEU A 38 -9.61 3.79 5.22
CA LEU A 38 -10.62 3.77 4.15
C LEU A 38 -11.28 2.40 3.95
N SER A 39 -10.83 1.36 4.67
CA SER A 39 -11.33 0.00 4.55
C SER A 39 -11.73 -0.56 5.91
N SER A 40 -12.49 -1.65 5.91
CA SER A 40 -12.72 -2.39 7.16
C SER A 40 -11.41 -3.02 7.66
N ALA A 41 -11.28 -3.15 8.98
CA ALA A 41 -10.09 -3.77 9.56
C ALA A 41 -9.86 -5.20 9.04
N ARG A 42 -10.94 -5.96 8.83
CA ARG A 42 -10.88 -7.33 8.29
C ARG A 42 -10.39 -7.37 6.85
N ALA A 43 -10.92 -6.50 5.99
CA ALA A 43 -10.49 -6.42 4.59
C ALA A 43 -9.01 -6.02 4.50
N PHE A 44 -8.57 -5.02 5.28
CA PHE A 44 -7.16 -4.64 5.32
C PHE A 44 -6.26 -5.79 5.78
N ASP A 45 -6.65 -6.51 6.84
CA ASP A 45 -5.88 -7.64 7.37
C ASP A 45 -5.77 -8.78 6.35
N CYS A 46 -6.84 -9.06 5.62
CA CYS A 46 -6.85 -10.03 4.54
C CYS A 46 -5.92 -9.61 3.38
N LEU A 47 -6.00 -8.34 2.96
CA LEU A 47 -5.13 -7.80 1.90
C LEU A 47 -3.66 -7.81 2.32
N GLN A 48 -3.35 -7.47 3.58
CA GLN A 48 -1.99 -7.54 4.10
C GLN A 48 -1.46 -8.98 4.12
N ALA A 49 -2.29 -9.94 4.51
CA ALA A 49 -1.92 -11.36 4.45
C ALA A 49 -1.65 -11.81 3.00
N LEU A 50 -2.49 -11.42 2.05
CA LEU A 50 -2.28 -11.70 0.63
C LEU A 50 -0.97 -11.08 0.10
N LEU A 51 -0.67 -9.83 0.50
CA LEU A 51 0.58 -9.17 0.14
C LEU A 51 1.78 -9.93 0.67
N LEU A 52 1.77 -10.26 1.97
CA LEU A 52 2.94 -10.86 2.64
C LEU A 52 3.13 -12.34 2.29
N LEU A 53 2.04 -13.05 1.97
CA LEU A 53 2.08 -14.46 1.58
C LEU A 53 2.06 -14.66 0.06
N GLY A 54 1.93 -13.60 -0.75
CA GLY A 54 2.07 -13.70 -2.20
C GLY A 54 3.51 -14.02 -2.62
N PRO A 55 3.75 -14.66 -3.77
CA PRO A 55 5.10 -15.01 -4.22
C PRO A 55 5.93 -13.81 -4.70
N GLN A 56 5.31 -12.67 -4.97
CA GLN A 56 6.00 -11.43 -5.35
C GLN A 56 6.78 -10.85 -4.15
N ILE A 57 7.65 -9.89 -4.43
CA ILE A 57 8.36 -9.16 -3.37
C ILE A 57 7.38 -8.19 -2.70
N PRO A 58 7.07 -8.36 -1.41
CA PRO A 58 6.15 -7.46 -0.72
C PRO A 58 6.85 -6.17 -0.31
N LEU A 59 6.22 -5.03 -0.56
CA LEU A 59 6.60 -3.73 -0.02
C LEU A 59 5.48 -3.25 0.91
N MET A 60 5.80 -3.03 2.16
CA MET A 60 4.90 -2.39 3.12
C MET A 60 5.27 -0.92 3.26
N PHE A 61 4.27 -0.06 3.32
CA PHE A 61 4.50 1.34 3.68
C PHE A 61 4.74 1.45 5.19
N GLN A 62 5.62 2.37 5.58
CA GLN A 62 5.98 2.60 6.98
C GLN A 62 4.75 2.74 7.88
N GLY A 63 4.71 2.02 8.99
CA GLY A 63 3.60 2.02 9.94
C GLY A 63 2.50 0.98 9.67
N ASP A 64 2.45 0.39 8.48
CA ASP A 64 1.46 -0.66 8.16
C ASP A 64 1.68 -1.89 9.03
N GLU A 65 2.92 -2.19 9.40
CA GLU A 65 3.31 -3.35 10.20
C GLU A 65 2.68 -3.38 11.60
N PHE A 66 2.42 -2.21 12.19
CA PHE A 66 1.73 -2.10 13.47
C PHE A 66 0.39 -1.35 13.37
N GLY A 67 -0.02 -0.97 12.16
CA GLY A 67 -1.32 -0.37 11.89
C GLY A 67 -1.44 1.07 12.32
N ASP A 68 -0.44 1.88 12.02
CA ASP A 68 -0.53 3.34 12.11
C ASP A 68 -1.60 3.85 11.13
N CYS A 69 -2.50 4.68 11.63
CA CYS A 69 -3.56 5.30 10.84
C CYS A 69 -3.36 6.81 10.65
N HIS A 70 -2.24 7.36 11.13
CA HIS A 70 -1.95 8.77 10.92
C HIS A 70 -1.79 9.06 9.43
N SER A 71 -2.30 10.21 9.04
CA SER A 71 -2.17 10.70 7.67
C SER A 71 -0.72 10.79 7.24
N PHE A 72 -0.48 10.59 5.95
CA PHE A 72 0.80 10.86 5.32
C PHE A 72 0.56 11.79 4.13
N CYS A 73 0.62 13.09 4.39
CA CYS A 73 0.38 14.10 3.38
C CYS A 73 1.60 14.27 2.47
N PHE A 74 1.36 14.76 1.27
CA PHE A 74 2.45 15.25 0.43
C PHE A 74 3.08 16.49 1.08
N PHE A 75 4.37 16.46 1.31
CA PHE A 75 5.12 17.59 1.88
C PHE A 75 6.45 17.81 1.15
N THR A 76 6.88 19.05 1.15
CA THR A 76 8.13 19.53 0.54
C THR A 76 8.79 20.57 1.42
N ASP A 77 10.02 20.91 1.09
CA ASP A 77 10.80 21.96 1.75
C ASP A 77 11.37 22.92 0.68
N PHE A 78 10.44 23.53 -0.08
CA PHE A 78 10.80 24.47 -1.13
C PHE A 78 10.51 25.91 -0.71
N ASP A 79 11.49 26.78 -0.91
CA ASP A 79 11.39 28.21 -0.66
C ASP A 79 10.96 29.03 -1.89
N GLY A 80 10.59 30.28 -1.65
CA GLY A 80 10.38 31.31 -2.65
C GLY A 80 9.29 30.98 -3.66
N GLU A 81 9.56 31.28 -4.94
CA GLU A 81 8.57 31.09 -6.02
C GLU A 81 8.22 29.62 -6.27
N LEU A 82 9.19 28.72 -6.11
CA LEU A 82 8.95 27.28 -6.29
C LEU A 82 8.01 26.75 -5.20
N GLY A 83 8.25 27.08 -3.94
CA GLY A 83 7.36 26.70 -2.85
C GLY A 83 5.94 27.21 -3.05
N ALA A 84 5.80 28.50 -3.40
CA ALA A 84 4.50 29.08 -3.71
C ALA A 84 3.80 28.41 -4.91
N ALA A 85 4.54 28.01 -5.95
CA ALA A 85 4.00 27.30 -7.09
C ALA A 85 3.51 25.90 -6.74
N VAL A 86 4.26 25.15 -5.91
CA VAL A 86 3.87 23.82 -5.41
C VAL A 86 2.60 23.90 -4.57
N SER A 87 2.51 24.85 -3.62
CA SER A 87 1.32 25.04 -2.78
C SER A 87 0.08 25.39 -3.63
N ARG A 88 0.22 26.30 -4.60
CA ARG A 88 -0.87 26.64 -5.52
C ARG A 88 -1.27 25.45 -6.40
N GLY A 89 -0.29 24.73 -6.94
CA GLY A 89 -0.53 23.55 -7.79
C GLY A 89 -1.31 22.47 -7.06
N ARG A 90 -0.94 22.20 -5.80
CA ARG A 90 -1.62 21.20 -4.97
C ARG A 90 -3.08 21.57 -4.68
N LYS A 91 -3.35 22.82 -4.32
CA LYS A 91 -4.72 23.32 -4.14
C LYS A 91 -5.54 23.20 -5.42
N ALA A 92 -4.98 23.60 -6.57
CA ALA A 92 -5.65 23.52 -7.87
C ALA A 92 -5.93 22.08 -8.33
N GLU A 93 -5.12 21.12 -7.93
CA GLU A 93 -5.33 19.70 -8.21
C GLU A 93 -6.61 19.19 -7.54
N PHE A 94 -6.82 19.50 -6.27
CA PHE A 94 -7.98 19.05 -5.51
C PHE A 94 -9.24 19.86 -5.80
N ALA A 95 -9.12 21.12 -6.18
CA ALA A 95 -10.27 21.94 -6.59
C ALA A 95 -11.07 21.35 -7.76
N LYS A 96 -10.49 20.40 -8.50
CA LYS A 96 -11.15 19.71 -9.63
C LYS A 96 -12.10 18.59 -9.20
N PHE A 97 -12.05 18.16 -7.95
CA PHE A 97 -12.93 17.12 -7.45
C PHE A 97 -14.17 17.73 -6.83
N SER A 98 -15.34 17.23 -7.22
CA SER A 98 -16.65 17.77 -6.78
C SER A 98 -16.83 17.81 -5.26
N ALA A 99 -16.17 16.91 -4.53
CA ALA A 99 -16.17 16.91 -3.07
C ALA A 99 -15.50 18.15 -2.45
N PHE A 100 -14.77 18.96 -3.24
CA PHE A 100 -13.97 20.11 -2.80
C PHE A 100 -14.27 21.37 -3.62
N GLU A 101 -15.43 21.45 -4.23
CA GLU A 101 -15.89 22.66 -4.98
C GLU A 101 -16.14 23.85 -4.06
N ASP A 102 -16.40 23.61 -2.76
CA ASP A 102 -16.54 24.67 -1.77
C ASP A 102 -15.18 25.34 -1.49
N PRO A 103 -15.04 26.67 -1.69
CA PRO A 103 -13.82 27.41 -1.36
C PRO A 103 -13.33 27.22 0.08
N HIS A 104 -14.26 27.08 1.04
CA HIS A 104 -13.90 26.81 2.45
C HIS A 104 -13.29 25.44 2.66
N ALA A 105 -13.69 24.42 1.89
CA ALA A 105 -13.07 23.11 1.91
C ALA A 105 -11.63 23.16 1.38
N GLN A 106 -11.32 24.08 0.47
CA GLN A 106 -9.97 24.25 -0.09
C GLN A 106 -8.99 24.93 0.88
N GLU A 107 -9.48 25.71 1.84
CA GLU A 107 -8.63 26.34 2.88
C GLU A 107 -8.10 25.34 3.89
N VAL A 108 -8.74 24.15 4.00
CA VAL A 108 -8.39 23.10 4.97
C VAL A 108 -7.30 22.17 4.45
N PHE A 109 -6.91 22.25 3.16
CA PHE A 109 -5.86 21.39 2.64
C PHE A 109 -4.50 21.68 3.28
N PRO A 110 -3.79 20.63 3.72
CA PRO A 110 -2.44 20.80 4.24
C PRO A 110 -1.54 21.46 3.19
N ASP A 111 -0.89 22.57 3.56
CA ASP A 111 0.11 23.18 2.69
C ASP A 111 1.35 22.29 2.65
N PRO A 112 1.80 21.84 1.46
CA PRO A 112 2.98 20.98 1.33
C PRO A 112 4.26 21.56 1.97
N ASN A 113 4.41 22.87 1.98
CA ASN A 113 5.61 23.53 2.52
C ASN A 113 5.47 23.92 4.01
N ALA A 114 4.32 23.65 4.64
CA ALA A 114 4.16 23.92 6.06
C ALA A 114 4.83 22.81 6.89
N GLU A 115 5.63 23.19 7.88
CA GLU A 115 6.24 22.24 8.83
C GLU A 115 5.18 21.36 9.51
N SER A 116 3.99 21.90 9.79
CA SER A 116 2.87 21.14 10.36
C SER A 116 2.44 19.95 9.49
N THR A 117 2.51 20.06 8.16
CA THR A 117 2.19 18.97 7.24
C THR A 117 3.19 17.82 7.37
N PHE A 118 4.48 18.13 7.47
CA PHE A 118 5.51 17.13 7.76
C PHE A 118 5.30 16.50 9.15
N LEU A 119 5.09 17.31 10.18
CA LEU A 119 4.90 16.82 11.55
C LEU A 119 3.69 15.90 11.68
N THR A 120 2.58 16.21 11.00
CA THR A 120 1.39 15.36 10.93
C THR A 120 1.66 14.04 10.22
N SER A 121 2.58 14.04 9.25
CA SER A 121 2.93 12.85 8.45
C SER A 121 3.92 11.91 9.14
N ARG A 122 4.42 12.27 10.32
CA ARG A 122 5.34 11.43 11.10
C ARG A 122 4.60 10.25 11.73
N LEU A 123 5.32 9.12 11.83
CA LEU A 123 4.83 7.94 12.56
C LEU A 123 4.67 8.25 14.06
N GLU A 124 3.57 7.78 14.61
CA GLU A 124 3.36 7.78 16.06
C GLU A 124 3.87 6.46 16.67
N TRP A 125 5.16 6.44 16.98
CA TRP A 125 5.84 5.22 17.47
C TRP A 125 5.28 4.68 18.77
N SER A 126 4.67 5.49 19.61
CA SER A 126 4.06 5.08 20.87
C SER A 126 2.85 4.15 20.66
N LEU A 127 2.24 4.17 19.46
CA LEU A 127 1.15 3.27 19.12
C LEU A 127 1.52 1.80 19.26
N LYS A 128 2.77 1.42 19.02
CA LYS A 128 3.23 0.03 19.16
C LYS A 128 2.97 -0.55 20.55
N GLU A 129 2.88 0.30 21.56
CA GLU A 129 2.62 -0.11 22.95
C GLU A 129 1.14 -0.40 23.21
N ARG A 130 0.23 0.09 22.37
CA ARG A 130 -1.20 -0.18 22.51
C ARG A 130 -1.50 -1.65 22.19
N PRO A 131 -2.38 -2.32 22.97
CA PRO A 131 -2.64 -3.74 22.79
C PRO A 131 -3.03 -4.14 21.34
N VAL A 132 -3.87 -3.34 20.70
CA VAL A 132 -4.36 -3.58 19.34
C VAL A 132 -3.22 -3.50 18.31
N ASN A 133 -2.34 -2.50 18.42
CA ASN A 133 -1.22 -2.29 17.51
C ASN A 133 -0.10 -3.34 17.75
N ARG A 134 0.12 -3.69 19.02
CA ARG A 134 1.05 -4.78 19.39
C ARG A 134 0.59 -6.13 18.80
N ARG A 135 -0.70 -6.44 18.91
CA ARG A 135 -1.25 -7.66 18.29
C ARG A 135 -1.06 -7.66 16.78
N ARG A 136 -1.27 -6.52 16.13
CA ARG A 136 -1.06 -6.38 14.69
C ARG A 136 0.41 -6.58 14.30
N LEU A 137 1.34 -5.95 15.01
CA LEU A 137 2.76 -6.15 14.78
C LEU A 137 3.14 -7.63 14.91
N GLN A 138 2.58 -8.31 15.91
CA GLN A 138 2.78 -9.75 16.10
C GLN A 138 2.24 -10.55 14.89
N VAL A 139 1.04 -10.25 14.39
CA VAL A 139 0.48 -10.93 13.19
C VAL A 139 1.37 -10.68 11.98
N THR A 140 1.85 -9.45 11.78
CA THR A 140 2.79 -9.13 10.69
C THR A 140 4.07 -9.98 10.80
N GLN A 141 4.62 -10.11 12.00
CA GLN A 141 5.80 -10.95 12.24
C GLN A 141 5.53 -12.44 11.98
N GLU A 142 4.36 -12.95 12.39
CA GLU A 142 3.91 -14.32 12.13
C GLU A 142 3.77 -14.59 10.62
N LEU A 143 3.19 -13.66 9.86
CA LEU A 143 3.07 -13.76 8.39
C LEU A 143 4.43 -13.74 7.69
N LEU A 144 5.34 -12.87 8.13
CA LEU A 144 6.70 -12.80 7.58
C LEU A 144 7.50 -14.06 7.92
N ALA A 145 7.32 -14.63 9.11
CA ALA A 145 7.93 -15.90 9.48
C ALA A 145 7.39 -17.04 8.60
N ALA A 146 6.08 -17.13 8.43
CA ALA A 146 5.46 -18.12 7.55
C ALA A 146 5.96 -17.99 6.10
N ARG A 147 6.08 -16.75 5.59
CA ARG A 147 6.67 -16.49 4.28
C ARG A 147 8.09 -17.01 4.19
N ARG A 148 8.94 -16.66 5.16
CA ARG A 148 10.36 -17.07 5.19
C ARG A 148 10.50 -18.60 5.23
N ASP A 149 9.71 -19.24 6.07
CA ASP A 149 9.92 -20.66 6.40
C ASP A 149 9.25 -21.59 5.38
N HIS A 150 8.15 -21.17 4.76
CA HIS A 150 7.35 -22.04 3.88
C HIS A 150 7.30 -21.60 2.42
N LEU A 151 7.28 -20.31 2.13
CA LEU A 151 7.16 -19.81 0.77
C LEU A 151 8.52 -19.51 0.14
N PHE A 152 9.39 -18.80 0.85
CA PHE A 152 10.67 -18.36 0.31
C PHE A 152 11.52 -19.49 -0.30
N PRO A 153 11.61 -20.71 0.32
CA PRO A 153 12.35 -21.82 -0.28
C PRO A 153 11.80 -22.30 -1.64
N LEU A 154 10.56 -21.98 -1.95
CA LEU A 154 9.90 -22.37 -3.21
C LEU A 154 10.06 -21.35 -4.35
N LEU A 155 10.62 -20.17 -4.03
CA LEU A 155 10.63 -19.04 -4.99
C LEU A 155 11.88 -18.99 -5.86
N ALA A 156 12.95 -19.71 -5.53
CA ALA A 156 14.24 -19.61 -6.21
C ALA A 156 14.14 -19.92 -7.71
N ASP A 157 13.37 -20.94 -8.06
CA ASP A 157 13.20 -21.43 -9.43
C ASP A 157 11.75 -21.28 -9.92
N ALA A 158 10.95 -20.42 -9.27
CA ALA A 158 9.54 -20.23 -9.63
C ALA A 158 9.40 -19.70 -11.07
N PRO A 159 8.68 -20.42 -11.96
CA PRO A 159 8.53 -20.01 -13.35
C PRO A 159 7.62 -18.80 -13.49
N GLY A 160 7.82 -18.03 -14.56
CA GLY A 160 6.91 -16.97 -14.96
C GLY A 160 5.64 -17.52 -15.63
N GLY A 161 4.61 -16.67 -15.75
CA GLY A 161 3.40 -16.97 -16.50
C GLY A 161 2.43 -17.97 -15.86
N THR A 162 2.69 -18.40 -14.62
CA THR A 162 1.89 -19.45 -13.97
C THR A 162 0.77 -18.94 -13.08
N GLY A 163 0.76 -17.64 -12.80
CA GLY A 163 -0.24 -16.99 -11.95
C GLY A 163 -1.64 -17.01 -12.56
N LYS A 164 -2.64 -17.48 -11.81
CA LYS A 164 -4.05 -17.48 -12.19
C LYS A 164 -4.89 -16.95 -11.04
N ALA A 165 -5.87 -16.11 -11.35
CA ALA A 165 -6.81 -15.60 -10.37
C ALA A 165 -8.25 -15.94 -10.80
N LEU A 166 -9.05 -16.37 -9.84
CA LEU A 166 -10.50 -16.49 -9.95
C LEU A 166 -11.11 -15.58 -8.89
N VAL A 167 -11.99 -14.68 -9.31
CA VAL A 167 -12.65 -13.71 -8.43
C VAL A 167 -14.15 -13.90 -8.57
N ASP A 168 -14.84 -14.03 -7.43
CA ASP A 168 -16.29 -14.07 -7.33
C ASP A 168 -16.74 -13.14 -6.20
N GLY A 169 -17.34 -12.01 -6.57
CA GLY A 169 -17.72 -10.96 -5.62
C GLY A 169 -16.51 -10.44 -4.84
N ARG A 170 -16.50 -10.71 -3.52
CA ARG A 170 -15.39 -10.35 -2.62
C ARG A 170 -14.48 -11.53 -2.26
N ALA A 171 -14.77 -12.70 -2.80
CA ALA A 171 -13.92 -13.87 -2.66
C ALA A 171 -12.96 -14.00 -3.84
N MET A 172 -11.75 -14.48 -3.56
CA MET A 172 -10.77 -14.76 -4.60
C MET A 172 -9.94 -15.99 -4.28
N ILE A 173 -9.53 -16.68 -5.36
CA ILE A 173 -8.49 -17.71 -5.32
C ILE A 173 -7.39 -17.24 -6.26
N VAL A 174 -6.17 -17.17 -5.76
CA VAL A 174 -5.00 -16.90 -6.58
C VAL A 174 -4.07 -18.11 -6.49
N SER A 175 -3.60 -18.59 -7.63
CA SER A 175 -2.81 -19.81 -7.72
C SER A 175 -1.57 -19.58 -8.56
N TRP A 176 -0.47 -20.19 -8.16
CA TRP A 176 0.79 -20.21 -8.91
C TRP A 176 1.35 -21.63 -8.92
N GLU A 177 1.93 -22.02 -10.03
CA GLU A 177 2.84 -23.16 -10.06
C GLU A 177 4.24 -22.61 -9.76
N LEU A 178 4.81 -22.97 -8.60
CA LEU A 178 6.10 -22.50 -8.14
C LEU A 178 7.26 -23.46 -8.47
N ALA A 179 6.94 -24.70 -8.80
CA ALA A 179 7.84 -25.71 -9.35
C ALA A 179 6.99 -26.74 -10.12
N PRO A 180 7.59 -27.60 -10.98
CA PRO A 180 6.83 -28.59 -11.73
C PRO A 180 5.94 -29.46 -10.82
N GLY A 181 4.62 -29.36 -11.03
CA GLY A 181 3.59 -30.04 -10.25
C GLY A 181 3.40 -29.56 -8.80
N ARG A 182 4.03 -28.45 -8.41
CA ARG A 182 3.85 -27.83 -7.08
C ARG A 182 3.08 -26.53 -7.19
N PHE A 183 1.86 -26.56 -6.70
CA PHE A 183 0.97 -25.40 -6.73
C PHE A 183 0.91 -24.73 -5.36
N TYR A 184 0.87 -23.40 -5.38
CA TYR A 184 0.62 -22.55 -4.24
C TYR A 184 -0.69 -21.81 -4.46
N HIS A 185 -1.57 -21.85 -3.48
CA HIS A 185 -2.90 -21.24 -3.56
C HIS A 185 -3.13 -20.31 -2.39
N CYS A 186 -3.63 -19.11 -2.68
CA CYS A 186 -4.17 -18.18 -1.69
C CYS A 186 -5.68 -18.08 -1.86
N PHE A 187 -6.41 -18.29 -0.78
CA PHE A 187 -7.86 -18.10 -0.70
C PHE A 187 -8.11 -16.88 0.17
N ALA A 188 -8.92 -15.96 -0.31
CA ALA A 188 -9.26 -14.75 0.43
C ALA A 188 -10.74 -14.43 0.29
N ASN A 189 -11.32 -13.89 1.38
CA ASN A 189 -12.64 -13.28 1.38
C ASN A 189 -12.53 -11.91 2.07
N LEU A 190 -12.96 -10.85 1.39
CA LEU A 190 -12.86 -9.47 1.84
C LEU A 190 -14.15 -8.98 2.56
N ASP A 191 -15.09 -9.88 2.85
CA ASP A 191 -16.28 -9.57 3.65
C ASP A 191 -15.98 -9.37 5.15
#